data_bd05dc4aaf21b2cb7e54050737c2f9c9
#
_entry.id   bd05dc4aaf21b2cb7e54050737c2f9c9
#
_cell.length_a   1.000
_cell.length_b   1.000
_cell.length_c   1.000
_cell.angle_alpha   90.00
_cell.angle_beta   90.00
_cell.angle_gamma   90.00
#
_symmetry.space_group_name_H-M   'P 1'
#
loop_
_entity.id
_entity.type
_entity.pdbx_description
1 polymer ?
#
loop_
_entity_poly.entity_id
_entity_poly.type
_entity_poly.pdbx_seq_one_letter_code
_entity_poly.pdbx_strand_id
1 'polypeptide(L)'
;DINKKRTADTTDRVVLCWKRFIDRRTTMGMFERDTDIYRDRDALREDYQPEQLVGRDEELNTYQTTLQPVINGEQPNNVFLYGKTGVGKTAATRYLLDHLQSDAAGYDDIDLSVVMLNCDGLTSSYQIATRLVNEFRDDTDQISTTGYPRAAVYDMLWNELDTNGGTILIVLDEVDHIEDDSILYQLPRARANGNLETAKTGIIGISNDFSFREDLSPKVRSSLCEEEIHFPAYDATELQQILQQRADVAFHNGVLEEGVIRLCAAYGAKDAGDARQSLDLLMKAGDIARDDSAEHVIDEHVRQGRTSLERGRIREGIGGLTQHGHLVL
;
A
#
# COMPACT_ATOMS: atom_id res chain seq x y z
N ASP A 1 -41.58 -1.98 66.15
CA ASP A 1 -40.36 -2.81 66.13
C ASP A 1 -40.20 -3.67 64.87
N ILE A 2 -41.26 -3.79 64.06
CA ILE A 2 -41.23 -4.61 62.83
C ILE A 2 -40.75 -3.79 61.60
N ASN A 3 -40.86 -2.46 61.64
CA ASN A 3 -40.44 -1.59 60.50
C ASN A 3 -38.94 -1.22 60.44
N LYS A 4 -38.20 -1.45 61.54
CA LYS A 4 -36.74 -1.20 61.55
C LYS A 4 -35.89 -2.36 60.94
N LYS A 5 -36.45 -3.59 60.89
CA LYS A 5 -35.72 -4.75 60.33
C LYS A 5 -35.86 -4.89 58.79
N ARG A 6 -36.87 -4.26 58.16
CA ARG A 6 -37.04 -4.36 56.68
C ARG A 6 -36.19 -3.35 55.90
N THR A 7 -35.79 -2.24 56.52
CA THR A 7 -34.93 -1.22 55.87
C THR A 7 -33.42 -1.57 55.88
N ALA A 8 -33.00 -2.35 56.90
CA ALA A 8 -31.60 -2.80 56.95
C ALA A 8 -31.23 -3.87 55.93
N ASP A 9 -32.16 -4.76 55.63
CA ASP A 9 -31.89 -5.88 54.66
C ASP A 9 -31.89 -5.45 53.20
N THR A 10 -32.57 -4.35 52.86
CA THR A 10 -32.57 -3.80 51.49
C THR A 10 -31.31 -2.97 51.19
N THR A 11 -30.78 -2.26 52.21
CA THR A 11 -29.59 -1.44 52.09
C THR A 11 -28.33 -2.32 51.97
N ASP A 12 -28.27 -3.41 52.72
CA ASP A 12 -27.14 -4.36 52.64
C ASP A 12 -27.11 -5.14 51.34
N ARG A 13 -28.26 -5.47 50.75
CA ARG A 13 -28.31 -6.11 49.40
C ARG A 13 -27.91 -5.18 48.31
N VAL A 14 -28.24 -3.89 48.36
CA VAL A 14 -27.82 -2.89 47.38
C VAL A 14 -26.33 -2.61 47.48
N VAL A 15 -25.79 -2.48 48.70
CA VAL A 15 -24.36 -2.26 48.94
C VAL A 15 -23.53 -3.49 48.52
N LEU A 16 -24.02 -4.70 48.76
CA LEU A 16 -23.37 -5.93 48.29
C LEU A 16 -23.42 -6.08 46.78
N CYS A 17 -24.50 -5.64 46.12
CA CYS A 17 -24.60 -5.62 44.68
C CYS A 17 -23.66 -4.57 44.07
N TRP A 18 -23.54 -3.38 44.67
CA TRP A 18 -22.60 -2.33 44.26
C TRP A 18 -21.14 -2.73 44.53
N LYS A 19 -20.83 -3.38 45.65
CA LYS A 19 -19.49 -3.91 45.90
C LYS A 19 -19.10 -5.01 44.92
N ARG A 20 -20.00 -5.91 44.54
CA ARG A 20 -19.76 -6.91 43.48
C ARG A 20 -19.59 -6.28 42.08
N PHE A 21 -20.24 -5.14 41.82
CA PHE A 21 -20.11 -4.41 40.55
C PHE A 21 -18.79 -3.60 40.52
N ILE A 22 -18.33 -3.09 41.66
CA ILE A 22 -17.05 -2.37 41.76
C ILE A 22 -15.88 -3.35 41.79
N ASP A 23 -15.97 -4.50 42.45
CA ASP A 23 -14.93 -5.54 42.46
C ASP A 23 -14.68 -6.18 41.09
N ARG A 24 -15.70 -6.28 40.21
CA ARG A 24 -15.51 -6.71 38.84
C ARG A 24 -14.82 -5.65 37.97
N ARG A 25 -14.92 -4.38 38.29
CA ARG A 25 -14.24 -3.30 37.55
C ARG A 25 -12.81 -3.05 37.98
N THR A 26 -12.38 -3.55 39.11
CA THR A 26 -11.03 -3.29 39.68
C THR A 26 -10.00 -4.31 39.22
N THR A 27 -10.37 -5.36 38.48
CA THR A 27 -9.46 -6.37 37.97
C THR A 27 -9.42 -6.43 36.43
N MET A 28 -10.31 -5.70 35.74
CA MET A 28 -10.28 -5.61 34.27
C MET A 28 -9.53 -4.34 33.86
N GLY A 29 -8.48 -4.47 33.08
CA GLY A 29 -7.81 -3.34 32.46
C GLY A 29 -8.78 -2.54 31.59
N MET A 30 -8.48 -1.25 31.34
CA MET A 30 -9.28 -0.42 30.45
C MET A 30 -9.36 -1.01 29.02
N PHE A 31 -8.39 -1.87 28.64
CA PHE A 31 -8.30 -2.53 27.35
C PHE A 31 -8.09 -4.03 27.59
N GLU A 32 -8.95 -4.84 27.01
CA GLU A 32 -8.84 -6.29 26.99
C GLU A 32 -8.45 -6.76 25.60
N ARG A 33 -7.66 -7.81 25.52
CA ARG A 33 -7.27 -8.43 24.27
C ARG A 33 -8.43 -9.32 23.78
N ASP A 34 -8.99 -8.99 22.62
CA ASP A 34 -9.98 -9.80 21.91
C ASP A 34 -9.29 -10.58 20.80
N THR A 35 -9.43 -11.90 20.79
CA THR A 35 -8.77 -12.80 19.85
C THR A 35 -9.75 -13.76 19.17
N ASP A 36 -11.06 -13.58 19.33
CA ASP A 36 -12.04 -14.60 18.91
C ASP A 36 -12.27 -14.60 17.39
N ILE A 37 -12.18 -13.45 16.73
CA ILE A 37 -12.39 -13.31 15.28
C ILE A 37 -11.08 -13.41 14.51
N TYR A 38 -10.05 -12.66 14.92
CA TYR A 38 -8.81 -12.54 14.18
C TYR A 38 -7.66 -13.33 14.80
N ARG A 39 -6.93 -14.05 13.94
CA ARG A 39 -5.61 -14.60 14.24
C ARG A 39 -4.54 -13.55 13.97
N ASP A 40 -4.59 -12.90 12.81
CA ASP A 40 -3.70 -11.82 12.39
C ASP A 40 -4.48 -10.80 11.53
N ARG A 41 -5.02 -9.77 12.17
CA ARG A 41 -5.81 -8.74 11.49
C ARG A 41 -4.99 -7.93 10.47
N ASP A 42 -3.69 -7.79 10.72
CA ASP A 42 -2.82 -6.98 9.86
C ASP A 42 -2.59 -7.64 8.49
N ALA A 43 -2.82 -8.96 8.38
CA ALA A 43 -2.82 -9.65 7.09
C ALA A 43 -3.87 -9.11 6.08
N LEU A 44 -4.88 -8.35 6.52
CA LEU A 44 -5.87 -7.71 5.65
C LEU A 44 -5.48 -6.29 5.23
N ARG A 45 -4.42 -5.72 5.78
CA ARG A 45 -3.97 -4.37 5.46
C ARG A 45 -3.25 -4.32 4.11
N GLU A 46 -3.14 -3.13 3.55
CA GLU A 46 -2.48 -2.89 2.27
C GLU A 46 -0.96 -3.04 2.29
N ASP A 47 -0.34 -2.84 3.45
CA ASP A 47 1.10 -2.98 3.67
C ASP A 47 1.56 -4.43 3.86
N TYR A 48 0.64 -5.36 4.05
CA TYR A 48 0.96 -6.78 4.14
C TYR A 48 1.39 -7.33 2.78
N GLN A 49 2.54 -7.99 2.73
CA GLN A 49 3.07 -8.63 1.55
C GLN A 49 2.76 -10.13 1.56
N PRO A 50 1.95 -10.63 0.61
CA PRO A 50 1.67 -12.06 0.52
C PRO A 50 2.86 -12.82 -0.06
N GLU A 51 3.01 -14.09 0.33
CA GLU A 51 4.05 -14.98 -0.24
C GLU A 51 3.87 -15.24 -1.75
N GLN A 52 2.65 -15.12 -2.25
CA GLN A 52 2.31 -15.30 -3.67
C GLN A 52 1.28 -14.27 -4.10
N LEU A 53 1.45 -13.72 -5.29
CA LEU A 53 0.48 -12.83 -5.91
C LEU A 53 -0.46 -13.62 -6.81
N VAL A 54 -1.74 -13.52 -6.53
CA VAL A 54 -2.80 -14.22 -7.25
C VAL A 54 -3.32 -13.36 -8.41
N GLY A 55 -3.59 -13.98 -9.56
CA GLY A 55 -4.26 -13.32 -10.70
C GLY A 55 -3.37 -12.32 -11.43
N ARG A 56 -2.03 -12.49 -11.39
CA ARG A 56 -1.06 -11.61 -12.07
C ARG A 56 0.05 -12.38 -12.80
N ASP A 57 -0.23 -13.62 -13.19
CA ASP A 57 0.81 -14.48 -13.78
C ASP A 57 1.37 -13.90 -15.08
N GLU A 58 0.52 -13.32 -15.94
CA GLU A 58 0.94 -12.72 -17.22
C GLU A 58 1.76 -11.44 -17.00
N GLU A 59 1.29 -10.55 -16.13
CA GLU A 59 1.97 -9.31 -15.77
C GLU A 59 3.32 -9.60 -15.11
N LEU A 60 3.34 -10.55 -14.16
CA LEU A 60 4.57 -10.96 -13.46
C LEU A 60 5.59 -11.57 -14.41
N ASN A 61 5.18 -12.44 -15.33
CA ASN A 61 6.07 -13.04 -16.34
C ASN A 61 6.67 -11.97 -17.28
N THR A 62 5.85 -11.02 -17.72
CA THR A 62 6.32 -9.91 -18.54
C THR A 62 7.31 -9.05 -17.78
N TYR A 63 6.99 -8.70 -16.53
CA TYR A 63 7.82 -7.87 -15.69
C TYR A 63 9.14 -8.56 -15.33
N GLN A 64 9.11 -9.86 -15.00
CA GLN A 64 10.32 -10.66 -14.76
C GLN A 64 11.23 -10.67 -16.00
N THR A 65 10.65 -10.89 -17.19
CA THR A 65 11.41 -10.88 -18.45
C THR A 65 12.06 -9.52 -18.69
N THR A 66 11.36 -8.44 -18.39
CA THR A 66 11.87 -7.07 -18.54
C THR A 66 13.03 -6.77 -17.58
N LEU A 67 13.02 -7.36 -16.37
CA LEU A 67 14.08 -7.20 -15.37
C LEU A 67 15.26 -8.19 -15.54
N GLN A 68 15.12 -9.21 -16.39
CA GLN A 68 16.18 -10.21 -16.64
C GLN A 68 17.57 -9.63 -16.96
N PRO A 69 17.71 -8.51 -17.72
CA PRO A 69 19.02 -7.89 -17.98
C PRO A 69 19.82 -7.56 -16.72
N VAL A 70 19.14 -7.29 -15.58
CA VAL A 70 19.80 -7.02 -14.29
C VAL A 70 20.64 -8.23 -13.84
N ILE A 71 20.05 -9.43 -13.89
CA ILE A 71 20.74 -10.67 -13.52
C ILE A 71 21.83 -11.04 -14.52
N ASN A 72 21.68 -10.61 -15.78
CA ASN A 72 22.75 -10.80 -16.78
C ASN A 72 23.90 -9.80 -16.62
N GLY A 73 23.86 -8.88 -15.65
CA GLY A 73 24.84 -7.81 -15.49
C GLY A 73 24.79 -6.75 -16.60
N GLU A 74 23.68 -6.66 -17.32
CA GLU A 74 23.45 -5.72 -18.44
C GLU A 74 22.84 -4.41 -17.93
N GLN A 75 22.64 -3.43 -18.82
CA GLN A 75 21.89 -2.20 -18.52
C GLN A 75 20.42 -2.56 -18.30
N PRO A 76 19.82 -2.17 -17.15
CA PRO A 76 18.39 -2.38 -16.93
C PRO A 76 17.51 -1.65 -17.94
N ASN A 77 16.38 -2.23 -18.27
CA ASN A 77 15.32 -1.54 -18.99
C ASN A 77 14.56 -0.58 -18.08
N ASN A 78 14.02 0.49 -18.65
CA ASN A 78 13.06 1.33 -17.93
C ASN A 78 11.66 0.74 -18.11
N VAL A 79 10.89 0.71 -17.03
CA VAL A 79 9.57 0.05 -16.99
C VAL A 79 8.52 1.06 -16.56
N PHE A 80 7.39 1.07 -17.23
CA PHE A 80 6.25 1.86 -16.84
C PHE A 80 5.03 0.97 -16.56
N LEU A 81 4.62 0.93 -15.28
CA LEU A 81 3.46 0.19 -14.82
C LEU A 81 2.27 1.13 -14.70
N TYR A 82 1.14 0.74 -15.30
CA TYR A 82 -0.05 1.56 -15.23
C TYR A 82 -1.32 0.71 -15.05
N GLY A 83 -2.35 1.33 -14.49
CA GLY A 83 -3.62 0.69 -14.18
C GLY A 83 -4.30 1.40 -13.01
N LYS A 84 -5.55 1.05 -12.74
CA LYS A 84 -6.31 1.65 -11.63
C LYS A 84 -5.66 1.42 -10.27
N THR A 85 -6.09 2.19 -9.27
CA THR A 85 -5.73 1.96 -7.87
C THR A 85 -6.19 0.56 -7.42
N GLY A 86 -5.41 -0.08 -6.55
CA GLY A 86 -5.77 -1.36 -5.93
C GLY A 86 -5.68 -2.60 -6.84
N VAL A 87 -5.09 -2.48 -8.05
CA VAL A 87 -4.90 -3.62 -8.98
C VAL A 87 -3.58 -4.39 -8.77
N GLY A 88 -2.80 -4.05 -7.74
CA GLY A 88 -1.63 -4.80 -7.34
C GLY A 88 -0.28 -4.36 -7.94
N LYS A 89 -0.17 -3.21 -8.62
CA LYS A 89 1.09 -2.72 -9.22
C LYS A 89 2.25 -2.64 -8.22
N THR A 90 2.06 -1.90 -7.14
CA THR A 90 3.07 -1.72 -6.08
C THR A 90 3.42 -3.04 -5.39
N ALA A 91 2.41 -3.89 -5.15
CA ALA A 91 2.61 -5.21 -4.55
C ALA A 91 3.43 -6.13 -5.48
N ALA A 92 3.13 -6.14 -6.78
CA ALA A 92 3.88 -6.89 -7.79
C ALA A 92 5.34 -6.40 -7.90
N THR A 93 5.54 -5.08 -7.86
CA THR A 93 6.87 -4.48 -7.88
C THR A 93 7.70 -4.91 -6.68
N ARG A 94 7.17 -4.80 -5.47
CA ARG A 94 7.87 -5.26 -4.25
C ARG A 94 8.18 -6.74 -4.32
N TYR A 95 7.18 -7.56 -4.64
CA TYR A 95 7.34 -9.00 -4.77
C TYR A 95 8.48 -9.39 -5.72
N LEU A 96 8.49 -8.83 -6.93
CA LEU A 96 9.53 -9.15 -7.92
C LEU A 96 10.91 -8.60 -7.55
N LEU A 97 10.98 -7.39 -6.97
CA LEU A 97 12.25 -6.81 -6.58
C LEU A 97 12.89 -7.53 -5.39
N ASP A 98 12.10 -8.02 -4.43
CA ASP A 98 12.60 -8.85 -3.34
C ASP A 98 13.20 -10.17 -3.85
N HIS A 99 12.52 -10.82 -4.83
CA HIS A 99 13.05 -12.02 -5.48
C HIS A 99 14.30 -11.72 -6.30
N LEU A 100 14.28 -10.61 -7.06
CA LEU A 100 15.43 -10.18 -7.86
C LEU A 100 16.66 -9.90 -7.01
N GLN A 101 16.50 -9.23 -5.86
CA GLN A 101 17.59 -8.98 -4.92
C GLN A 101 18.11 -10.30 -4.30
N SER A 102 17.20 -11.21 -3.95
CA SER A 102 17.57 -12.54 -3.44
C SER A 102 18.35 -13.35 -4.46
N ASP A 103 17.91 -13.34 -5.73
CA ASP A 103 18.58 -14.04 -6.81
C ASP A 103 19.95 -13.39 -7.15
N ALA A 104 19.99 -12.06 -7.20
CA ALA A 104 21.23 -11.31 -7.45
C ALA A 104 22.30 -11.58 -6.40
N ALA A 105 21.91 -11.73 -5.14
CA ALA A 105 22.84 -12.08 -4.05
C ALA A 105 23.53 -13.47 -4.22
N GLY A 106 23.04 -14.30 -5.14
CA GLY A 106 23.67 -15.56 -5.53
C GLY A 106 24.83 -15.39 -6.53
N TYR A 107 25.10 -14.21 -7.06
CA TYR A 107 26.10 -13.91 -8.07
C TYR A 107 27.11 -12.88 -7.54
N ASP A 108 28.40 -13.25 -7.47
CA ASP A 108 29.47 -12.39 -6.93
C ASP A 108 29.76 -11.14 -7.79
N ASP A 109 29.33 -11.14 -9.05
CA ASP A 109 29.57 -10.06 -10.02
C ASP A 109 28.38 -9.12 -10.21
N ILE A 110 27.29 -9.34 -9.45
CA ILE A 110 26.10 -8.49 -9.47
C ILE A 110 26.00 -7.71 -8.17
N ASP A 111 26.15 -6.41 -8.27
CA ASP A 111 25.87 -5.48 -7.18
C ASP A 111 24.56 -4.74 -7.51
N LEU A 112 23.48 -5.09 -6.81
CA LEU A 112 22.14 -4.58 -7.04
C LEU A 112 21.62 -3.79 -5.84
N SER A 113 21.36 -2.52 -6.04
CA SER A 113 20.66 -1.63 -5.11
C SER A 113 19.26 -1.32 -5.63
N VAL A 114 18.27 -1.33 -4.74
CA VAL A 114 16.89 -0.95 -5.04
C VAL A 114 16.47 0.19 -4.14
N VAL A 115 16.00 1.29 -4.74
CA VAL A 115 15.44 2.44 -4.04
C VAL A 115 13.97 2.60 -4.45
N MET A 116 13.08 2.65 -3.48
CA MET A 116 11.65 2.82 -3.73
C MET A 116 11.15 4.12 -3.10
N LEU A 117 10.68 5.04 -3.93
CA LEU A 117 10.17 6.34 -3.53
C LEU A 117 8.69 6.47 -3.91
N ASN A 118 7.84 6.74 -2.92
CA ASN A 118 6.46 7.17 -3.18
C ASN A 118 6.46 8.67 -3.50
N CYS A 119 5.88 9.04 -4.64
CA CYS A 119 5.81 10.42 -5.12
C CYS A 119 4.57 11.17 -4.62
N ASP A 120 3.72 10.56 -3.78
CA ASP A 120 2.61 11.28 -3.16
C ASP A 120 3.13 12.49 -2.34
N GLY A 121 2.58 13.67 -2.64
CA GLY A 121 3.05 14.94 -2.07
C GLY A 121 4.37 15.48 -2.62
N LEU A 122 5.00 14.82 -3.60
CA LEU A 122 6.19 15.31 -4.31
C LEU A 122 5.80 15.82 -5.70
N THR A 123 5.65 17.12 -5.85
CA THR A 123 5.17 17.73 -7.10
C THR A 123 6.28 18.14 -8.06
N SER A 124 7.54 18.15 -7.63
CA SER A 124 8.65 18.65 -8.45
C SER A 124 9.83 17.69 -8.55
N SER A 125 10.46 17.70 -9.70
CA SER A 125 11.72 16.98 -9.95
C SER A 125 12.83 17.31 -8.94
N TYR A 126 12.84 18.55 -8.41
CA TYR A 126 13.76 18.97 -7.36
C TYR A 126 13.54 18.19 -6.06
N GLN A 127 12.29 18.04 -5.62
CA GLN A 127 11.97 17.30 -4.41
C GLN A 127 12.33 15.81 -4.54
N ILE A 128 12.05 15.22 -5.70
CA ILE A 128 12.40 13.82 -5.98
C ILE A 128 13.92 13.64 -5.97
N ALA A 129 14.66 14.51 -6.67
CA ALA A 129 16.12 14.46 -6.68
C ALA A 129 16.70 14.59 -5.26
N THR A 130 16.15 15.52 -4.44
CA THR A 130 16.57 15.70 -3.05
C THR A 130 16.31 14.45 -2.20
N ARG A 131 15.13 13.83 -2.37
CA ARG A 131 14.79 12.58 -1.67
C ARG A 131 15.72 11.45 -2.09
N LEU A 132 15.98 11.30 -3.39
CA LEU A 132 16.90 10.27 -3.89
C LEU A 132 18.31 10.46 -3.35
N VAL A 133 18.83 11.70 -3.29
CA VAL A 133 20.14 11.96 -2.66
C VAL A 133 20.16 11.47 -1.21
N ASN A 134 19.08 11.74 -0.46
CA ASN A 134 19.00 11.39 0.95
C ASN A 134 18.83 9.88 1.18
N GLU A 135 18.30 9.11 0.21
CA GLU A 135 18.24 7.64 0.30
C GLU A 135 19.62 6.98 0.29
N PHE A 136 20.63 7.65 -0.28
CA PHE A 136 22.01 7.15 -0.33
C PHE A 136 22.90 7.71 0.79
N ARG A 137 22.36 8.58 1.65
CA ARG A 137 23.12 9.26 2.71
C ARG A 137 22.67 8.85 4.10
N ASP A 138 23.61 8.82 5.01
CA ASP A 138 23.32 8.68 6.43
C ASP A 138 22.50 9.88 6.96
N ASP A 139 21.73 9.70 8.01
CA ASP A 139 20.86 10.73 8.60
C ASP A 139 21.56 12.05 8.91
N THR A 140 22.86 12.01 9.22
CA THR A 140 23.68 13.20 9.56
C THR A 140 24.10 14.02 8.34
N ASP A 141 24.10 13.40 7.15
CA ASP A 141 24.60 14.00 5.90
C ASP A 141 23.48 14.33 4.90
N GLN A 142 22.23 14.14 5.32
CA GLN A 142 21.07 14.46 4.52
C GLN A 142 21.01 15.95 4.20
N ILE A 143 20.60 16.25 2.97
CA ILE A 143 20.39 17.64 2.53
C ILE A 143 18.97 18.10 2.81
N SER A 144 18.82 19.39 3.09
CA SER A 144 17.50 20.00 3.23
C SER A 144 16.75 20.01 1.90
N THR A 145 15.41 19.90 1.99
CA THR A 145 14.49 19.99 0.86
C THR A 145 14.46 21.38 0.20
N THR A 146 15.20 22.35 0.74
CA THR A 146 15.29 23.73 0.21
C THR A 146 16.70 24.27 0.42
N GLY A 147 17.05 25.31 -0.36
CA GLY A 147 18.30 26.08 -0.15
C GLY A 147 19.43 25.74 -1.10
N TYR A 148 19.35 24.65 -1.84
CA TYR A 148 20.35 24.31 -2.87
C TYR A 148 19.88 24.70 -4.26
N PRO A 149 20.76 25.20 -5.14
CA PRO A 149 20.44 25.33 -6.55
C PRO A 149 20.08 23.98 -7.17
N ARG A 150 19.11 23.95 -8.09
CA ARG A 150 18.67 22.71 -8.75
C ARG A 150 19.84 21.93 -9.36
N ALA A 151 20.73 22.60 -10.07
CA ALA A 151 21.90 21.95 -10.67
C ALA A 151 22.77 21.24 -9.62
N ALA A 152 23.00 21.87 -8.46
CA ALA A 152 23.80 21.27 -7.40
C ALA A 152 23.16 20.00 -6.81
N VAL A 153 21.82 19.96 -6.69
CA VAL A 153 21.12 18.75 -6.23
C VAL A 153 21.26 17.61 -7.25
N TYR A 154 21.18 17.92 -8.54
CA TYR A 154 21.39 16.91 -9.58
C TYR A 154 22.85 16.43 -9.61
N ASP A 155 23.83 17.32 -9.47
CA ASP A 155 25.25 16.94 -9.38
C ASP A 155 25.49 16.03 -8.15
N MET A 156 24.87 16.33 -7.02
CA MET A 156 24.91 15.46 -5.84
C MET A 156 24.28 14.10 -6.15
N LEU A 157 23.12 14.06 -6.79
CA LEU A 157 22.44 12.81 -7.14
C LEU A 157 23.33 11.92 -8.02
N TRP A 158 23.90 12.47 -9.08
CA TRP A 158 24.79 11.72 -9.97
C TRP A 158 26.02 11.18 -9.23
N ASN A 159 26.58 11.97 -8.33
CA ASN A 159 27.72 11.58 -7.53
C ASN A 159 27.37 10.45 -6.53
N GLU A 160 26.21 10.51 -5.89
CA GLU A 160 25.74 9.43 -4.99
C GLU A 160 25.51 8.13 -5.76
N LEU A 161 24.85 8.19 -6.93
CA LEU A 161 24.61 7.02 -7.76
C LEU A 161 25.91 6.38 -8.24
N ASP A 162 26.89 7.17 -8.71
CA ASP A 162 28.19 6.65 -9.14
C ASP A 162 29.06 6.15 -7.98
N THR A 163 28.92 6.75 -6.80
CA THR A 163 29.63 6.31 -5.59
C THR A 163 29.09 4.97 -5.11
N ASN A 164 27.78 4.78 -5.17
CA ASN A 164 27.16 3.49 -4.88
C ASN A 164 27.57 2.43 -5.91
N GLY A 165 27.65 2.84 -7.18
CA GLY A 165 28.07 1.95 -8.27
C GLY A 165 27.07 0.84 -8.58
N GLY A 166 27.54 -0.19 -9.31
CA GLY A 166 26.73 -1.38 -9.62
C GLY A 166 25.48 -1.09 -10.45
N THR A 167 24.40 -1.83 -10.19
CA THR A 167 23.09 -1.65 -10.81
C THR A 167 22.11 -1.09 -9.79
N ILE A 168 21.46 0.02 -10.12
CA ILE A 168 20.52 0.72 -9.23
C ILE A 168 19.16 0.76 -9.91
N LEU A 169 18.16 0.10 -9.29
CA LEU A 169 16.77 0.20 -9.70
C LEU A 169 16.06 1.26 -8.84
N ILE A 170 15.52 2.28 -9.48
CA ILE A 170 14.79 3.37 -8.83
C ILE A 170 13.33 3.23 -9.16
N VAL A 171 12.52 2.92 -8.15
CA VAL A 171 11.06 2.86 -8.26
C VAL A 171 10.47 4.20 -7.86
N LEU A 172 9.68 4.78 -8.75
CA LEU A 172 8.88 5.98 -8.53
C LEU A 172 7.41 5.57 -8.52
N ASP A 173 6.87 5.36 -7.32
CA ASP A 173 5.45 5.00 -7.15
C ASP A 173 4.59 6.27 -7.13
N GLU A 174 3.38 6.19 -7.70
CA GLU A 174 2.46 7.34 -7.87
C GLU A 174 3.09 8.50 -8.65
N VAL A 175 3.81 8.16 -9.73
CA VAL A 175 4.55 9.11 -10.55
C VAL A 175 3.68 10.17 -11.23
N ASP A 176 2.38 9.93 -11.33
CA ASP A 176 1.36 10.85 -11.84
C ASP A 176 1.14 12.09 -10.95
N HIS A 177 1.65 12.12 -9.73
CA HIS A 177 1.65 13.31 -8.87
C HIS A 177 2.72 14.35 -9.25
N ILE A 178 3.64 14.00 -10.14
CA ILE A 178 4.76 14.87 -10.53
C ILE A 178 4.31 15.84 -11.62
N GLU A 179 4.31 17.14 -11.31
CA GLU A 179 3.98 18.22 -12.27
C GLU A 179 5.14 18.56 -13.21
N ASP A 180 6.41 18.46 -12.71
CA ASP A 180 7.64 18.77 -13.47
C ASP A 180 8.33 17.45 -13.87
N ASP A 181 8.17 17.05 -15.11
CA ASP A 181 8.64 15.78 -15.67
C ASP A 181 10.14 15.71 -15.98
N SER A 182 10.93 16.73 -15.62
CA SER A 182 12.36 16.78 -16.03
C SER A 182 13.20 15.66 -15.42
N ILE A 183 12.89 15.20 -14.20
CA ILE A 183 13.60 14.07 -13.57
C ILE A 183 13.30 12.75 -14.31
N LEU A 184 12.05 12.60 -14.80
CA LEU A 184 11.61 11.44 -15.57
C LEU A 184 12.29 11.32 -16.92
N TYR A 185 12.85 12.41 -17.42
CA TYR A 185 13.72 12.40 -18.61
C TYR A 185 15.19 12.16 -18.26
N GLN A 186 15.67 12.80 -17.20
CA GLN A 186 17.09 12.80 -16.87
C GLN A 186 17.58 11.50 -16.26
N LEU A 187 16.81 10.91 -15.33
CA LEU A 187 17.17 9.65 -14.68
C LEU A 187 17.33 8.48 -15.68
N PRO A 188 16.34 8.18 -16.57
CA PRO A 188 16.46 7.08 -17.52
C PRO A 188 17.65 7.25 -18.48
N ARG A 189 18.08 8.47 -18.72
CA ARG A 189 19.17 8.83 -19.66
C ARG A 189 20.44 9.27 -18.99
N ALA A 190 20.56 9.14 -17.68
CA ALA A 190 21.69 9.67 -16.94
C ALA A 190 23.04 9.18 -17.50
N ARG A 191 23.17 7.89 -17.80
CA ARG A 191 24.36 7.30 -18.40
C ARG A 191 24.55 7.73 -19.86
N ALA A 192 23.52 7.74 -20.67
CA ALA A 192 23.57 8.16 -22.08
C ALA A 192 23.94 9.65 -22.21
N ASN A 193 23.58 10.48 -21.25
CA ASN A 193 23.93 11.90 -21.20
C ASN A 193 25.33 12.17 -20.60
N GLY A 194 26.02 11.12 -20.14
CA GLY A 194 27.36 11.26 -19.52
C GLY A 194 27.31 11.77 -18.07
N ASN A 195 26.14 11.68 -17.41
CA ASN A 195 26.01 12.07 -16.00
C ASN A 195 26.46 10.95 -15.06
N LEU A 196 26.50 9.70 -15.53
CA LEU A 196 26.95 8.52 -14.79
C LEU A 196 28.09 7.83 -15.57
N GLU A 197 29.15 7.49 -14.88
CA GLU A 197 30.33 6.80 -15.44
C GLU A 197 30.29 5.30 -15.15
N THR A 198 29.99 4.92 -13.91
CA THR A 198 30.09 3.55 -13.40
C THR A 198 28.73 2.90 -13.17
N ALA A 199 27.81 3.61 -12.55
CA ALA A 199 26.49 3.06 -12.22
C ALA A 199 25.62 2.77 -13.45
N LYS A 200 24.84 1.69 -13.36
CA LYS A 200 23.76 1.35 -14.29
C LYS A 200 22.42 1.62 -13.60
N THR A 201 21.60 2.47 -14.19
CA THR A 201 20.31 2.81 -13.60
C THR A 201 19.15 2.29 -14.43
N GLY A 202 18.15 1.69 -13.78
CA GLY A 202 16.85 1.36 -14.37
C GLY A 202 15.75 2.04 -13.58
N ILE A 203 14.78 2.61 -14.28
CA ILE A 203 13.68 3.36 -13.68
C ILE A 203 12.38 2.57 -13.83
N ILE A 204 11.66 2.41 -12.73
CA ILE A 204 10.36 1.78 -12.68
C ILE A 204 9.35 2.84 -12.25
N GLY A 205 8.56 3.34 -13.21
CA GLY A 205 7.49 4.30 -12.94
C GLY A 205 6.17 3.58 -12.72
N ILE A 206 5.43 3.91 -11.66
CA ILE A 206 4.12 3.34 -11.36
C ILE A 206 3.09 4.47 -11.35
N SER A 207 2.04 4.36 -12.18
CA SER A 207 0.96 5.35 -12.25
C SER A 207 -0.41 4.72 -12.02
N ASN A 208 -1.26 5.47 -11.33
CA ASN A 208 -2.68 5.18 -11.16
C ASN A 208 -3.55 5.84 -12.25
N ASP A 209 -2.98 6.80 -12.97
CA ASP A 209 -3.66 7.53 -14.04
C ASP A 209 -3.27 6.99 -15.41
N PHE A 210 -4.26 6.47 -16.13
CA PHE A 210 -4.09 5.96 -17.48
C PHE A 210 -3.69 7.06 -18.48
N SER A 211 -4.14 8.29 -18.25
CA SER A 211 -3.87 9.44 -19.14
C SER A 211 -2.48 10.05 -18.92
N PHE A 212 -1.87 9.84 -17.74
CA PHE A 212 -0.56 10.41 -17.42
C PHE A 212 0.49 10.17 -18.50
N ARG A 213 0.56 8.93 -19.04
CA ARG A 213 1.48 8.58 -20.11
C ARG A 213 1.27 9.44 -21.36
N GLU A 214 0.01 9.76 -21.69
CA GLU A 214 -0.32 10.56 -22.90
C GLU A 214 0.05 12.03 -22.71
N ASP A 215 0.02 12.51 -21.47
CA ASP A 215 0.38 13.88 -21.12
C ASP A 215 1.90 14.09 -21.03
N LEU A 216 2.69 13.01 -20.89
CA LEU A 216 4.15 13.09 -20.93
C LEU A 216 4.66 13.64 -22.26
N SER A 217 5.69 14.49 -22.21
CA SER A 217 6.38 14.94 -23.41
C SER A 217 6.91 13.73 -24.21
N PRO A 218 6.97 13.78 -25.56
CA PRO A 218 7.51 12.68 -26.36
C PRO A 218 8.90 12.21 -25.94
N LYS A 219 9.72 13.12 -25.41
CA LYS A 219 11.07 12.82 -24.93
C LYS A 219 11.04 11.96 -23.66
N VAL A 220 10.19 12.30 -22.70
CA VAL A 220 10.02 11.56 -21.46
C VAL A 220 9.44 10.19 -21.74
N ARG A 221 8.38 10.14 -22.55
CA ARG A 221 7.71 8.89 -22.93
C ARG A 221 8.67 7.90 -23.59
N SER A 222 9.50 8.35 -24.53
CA SER A 222 10.47 7.48 -25.20
C SER A 222 11.60 6.99 -24.30
N SER A 223 11.78 7.57 -23.13
CA SER A 223 12.87 7.23 -22.19
C SER A 223 12.36 6.46 -20.97
N LEU A 224 11.23 6.86 -20.40
CA LEU A 224 10.65 6.23 -19.21
C LEU A 224 9.78 5.02 -19.57
N CYS A 225 9.02 5.11 -20.66
CA CYS A 225 8.07 4.07 -21.08
C CYS A 225 8.71 3.18 -22.16
N GLU A 226 9.90 2.67 -21.90
CA GLU A 226 10.62 1.75 -22.79
C GLU A 226 9.89 0.42 -22.85
N GLU A 227 9.51 -0.11 -21.69
CA GLU A 227 8.66 -1.28 -21.53
C GLU A 227 7.42 -0.90 -20.72
N GLU A 228 6.25 -1.22 -21.23
CA GLU A 228 4.96 -0.87 -20.62
C GLU A 228 4.20 -2.11 -20.19
N ILE A 229 3.76 -2.12 -18.93
CA ILE A 229 2.97 -3.24 -18.38
C ILE A 229 1.66 -2.69 -17.82
N HIS A 230 0.56 -3.13 -18.41
CA HIS A 230 -0.78 -2.79 -17.97
C HIS A 230 -1.27 -3.78 -16.92
N PHE A 231 -1.74 -3.26 -15.80
CA PHE A 231 -2.41 -4.02 -14.75
C PHE A 231 -3.93 -3.82 -14.86
N PRO A 232 -4.67 -4.80 -15.39
CA PRO A 232 -6.12 -4.70 -15.49
C PRO A 232 -6.80 -4.77 -14.12
N ALA A 233 -8.05 -4.32 -14.06
CA ALA A 233 -8.89 -4.49 -12.88
C ALA A 233 -9.13 -5.99 -12.62
N TYR A 234 -9.14 -6.39 -11.35
CA TYR A 234 -9.42 -7.77 -10.97
C TYR A 234 -10.88 -8.14 -11.26
N ASP A 235 -11.10 -9.35 -11.72
CA ASP A 235 -12.44 -9.94 -11.79
C ASP A 235 -12.90 -10.51 -10.42
N ALA A 236 -14.17 -10.97 -10.36
CA ALA A 236 -14.72 -11.50 -9.12
C ALA A 236 -14.03 -12.80 -8.66
N THR A 237 -13.50 -13.60 -9.58
CA THR A 237 -12.83 -14.87 -9.28
C THR A 237 -11.45 -14.61 -8.71
N GLU A 238 -10.71 -13.69 -9.32
CA GLU A 238 -9.39 -13.26 -8.85
C GLU A 238 -9.49 -12.61 -7.47
N LEU A 239 -10.46 -11.70 -7.28
CA LEU A 239 -10.73 -11.09 -5.96
C LEU A 239 -11.10 -12.14 -4.91
N GLN A 240 -11.89 -13.15 -5.27
CA GLN A 240 -12.23 -14.23 -4.34
C GLN A 240 -10.98 -15.01 -3.91
N GLN A 241 -10.07 -15.31 -4.83
CA GLN A 241 -8.82 -16.00 -4.52
C GLN A 241 -7.90 -15.15 -3.63
N ILE A 242 -7.75 -13.85 -3.94
CA ILE A 242 -6.98 -12.91 -3.12
C ILE A 242 -7.55 -12.82 -1.71
N LEU A 243 -8.87 -12.62 -1.58
CA LEU A 243 -9.54 -12.53 -0.30
C LEU A 243 -9.41 -13.83 0.51
N GLN A 244 -9.54 -14.99 -0.14
CA GLN A 244 -9.37 -16.28 0.51
C GLN A 244 -7.96 -16.46 1.06
N GLN A 245 -6.93 -16.18 0.27
CA GLN A 245 -5.53 -16.25 0.69
C GLN A 245 -5.26 -15.38 1.93
N ARG A 246 -5.78 -14.16 1.93
CA ARG A 246 -5.61 -13.22 3.05
C ARG A 246 -6.43 -13.66 4.27
N ALA A 247 -7.64 -14.15 4.05
CA ALA A 247 -8.52 -14.64 5.11
C ALA A 247 -7.94 -15.84 5.85
N ASP A 248 -7.29 -16.77 5.13
CA ASP A 248 -6.64 -17.96 5.71
C ASP A 248 -5.52 -17.58 6.69
N VAL A 249 -4.89 -16.42 6.52
CA VAL A 249 -3.92 -15.85 7.45
C VAL A 249 -4.60 -15.04 8.57
N ALA A 250 -5.58 -14.21 8.20
CA ALA A 250 -6.16 -13.20 9.08
C ALA A 250 -7.13 -13.74 10.11
N PHE A 251 -7.93 -14.74 9.77
CA PHE A 251 -9.02 -15.23 10.62
C PHE A 251 -8.72 -16.58 11.25
N HIS A 252 -9.39 -16.88 12.35
CA HIS A 252 -9.45 -18.22 12.89
C HIS A 252 -10.29 -19.15 12.00
N ASN A 253 -9.93 -20.43 11.95
CA ASN A 253 -10.63 -21.43 11.15
C ASN A 253 -12.12 -21.51 11.53
N GLY A 254 -12.99 -21.42 10.51
CA GLY A 254 -14.43 -21.56 10.69
C GLY A 254 -15.16 -20.30 11.15
N VAL A 255 -14.44 -19.19 11.36
CA VAL A 255 -15.05 -17.89 11.75
C VAL A 255 -15.81 -17.25 10.58
N LEU A 256 -15.33 -17.40 9.35
CA LEU A 256 -16.02 -16.89 8.17
C LEU A 256 -17.10 -17.87 7.70
N GLU A 257 -18.36 -17.42 7.59
CA GLU A 257 -19.42 -18.21 6.95
C GLU A 257 -19.21 -18.33 5.42
N GLU A 258 -19.74 -19.43 4.88
CA GLU A 258 -19.73 -19.68 3.44
C GLU A 258 -20.49 -18.57 2.69
N GLY A 259 -19.87 -17.78 1.90
CA GLY A 259 -20.52 -16.67 1.17
C GLY A 259 -19.88 -15.33 1.46
N VAL A 260 -19.32 -15.11 2.64
CA VAL A 260 -18.67 -13.84 3.04
C VAL A 260 -17.61 -13.43 2.02
N ILE A 261 -16.67 -14.30 1.70
CA ILE A 261 -15.60 -14.03 0.72
C ILE A 261 -16.19 -13.74 -0.66
N ARG A 262 -17.16 -14.56 -1.11
CA ARG A 262 -17.81 -14.35 -2.42
C ARG A 262 -18.56 -13.03 -2.50
N LEU A 263 -19.20 -12.64 -1.40
CA LEU A 263 -19.94 -11.38 -1.33
C LEU A 263 -19.01 -10.17 -1.36
N CYS A 264 -17.91 -10.21 -0.63
CA CYS A 264 -16.85 -9.17 -0.67
C CYS A 264 -16.25 -9.06 -2.09
N ALA A 265 -15.89 -10.18 -2.72
CA ALA A 265 -15.37 -10.23 -4.07
C ALA A 265 -16.34 -9.67 -5.12
N ALA A 266 -17.64 -10.02 -5.01
CA ALA A 266 -18.67 -9.52 -5.90
C ALA A 266 -18.86 -7.99 -5.79
N TYR A 267 -18.78 -7.44 -4.58
CA TYR A 267 -18.82 -6.00 -4.37
C TYR A 267 -17.57 -5.32 -4.94
N GLY A 268 -16.37 -5.86 -4.68
CA GLY A 268 -15.13 -5.31 -5.21
C GLY A 268 -15.09 -5.30 -6.73
N ALA A 269 -15.48 -6.39 -7.39
CA ALA A 269 -15.52 -6.48 -8.85
C ALA A 269 -16.52 -5.49 -9.46
N LYS A 270 -17.68 -5.29 -8.81
CA LYS A 270 -18.69 -4.32 -9.26
C LYS A 270 -18.20 -2.86 -9.13
N ASP A 271 -17.46 -2.57 -8.07
CA ASP A 271 -17.09 -1.18 -7.75
C ASP A 271 -15.86 -0.68 -8.53
N ALA A 272 -14.90 -1.51 -8.92
CA ALA A 272 -13.78 -1.13 -9.80
C ALA A 272 -12.78 -2.28 -10.03
N GLY A 273 -12.96 -3.45 -9.45
CA GLY A 273 -11.97 -4.54 -9.44
C GLY A 273 -10.74 -4.20 -8.58
N ASP A 274 -10.96 -3.52 -7.46
CA ASP A 274 -9.95 -3.04 -6.52
C ASP A 274 -9.82 -4.03 -5.34
N ALA A 275 -8.65 -4.67 -5.24
CA ALA A 275 -8.37 -5.64 -4.18
C ALA A 275 -8.26 -4.96 -2.80
N ARG A 276 -7.70 -3.73 -2.72
CA ARG A 276 -7.59 -2.96 -1.47
C ARG A 276 -8.97 -2.72 -0.86
N GLN A 277 -9.90 -2.21 -1.67
CA GLN A 277 -11.28 -1.97 -1.21
C GLN A 277 -12.00 -3.26 -0.79
N SER A 278 -11.71 -4.37 -1.47
CA SER A 278 -12.28 -5.67 -1.14
C SER A 278 -11.74 -6.20 0.19
N LEU A 279 -10.46 -6.03 0.46
CA LEU A 279 -9.81 -6.36 1.73
C LEU A 279 -10.32 -5.47 2.88
N ASP A 280 -10.44 -4.17 2.65
CA ASP A 280 -11.03 -3.23 3.63
C ASP A 280 -12.45 -3.60 4.00
N LEU A 281 -13.25 -4.05 3.03
CA LEU A 281 -14.62 -4.51 3.27
C LEU A 281 -14.63 -5.78 4.13
N LEU A 282 -13.77 -6.76 3.84
CA LEU A 282 -13.64 -7.99 4.62
C LEU A 282 -13.16 -7.69 6.04
N MET A 283 -12.16 -6.83 6.19
CA MET A 283 -11.67 -6.37 7.48
C MET A 283 -12.76 -5.65 8.28
N LYS A 284 -13.52 -4.77 7.63
CA LYS A 284 -14.63 -4.06 8.29
C LYS A 284 -15.75 -4.98 8.73
N ALA A 285 -16.07 -6.02 7.94
CA ALA A 285 -17.05 -7.02 8.32
C ALA A 285 -16.60 -7.82 9.56
N GLY A 286 -15.32 -8.20 9.63
CA GLY A 286 -14.73 -8.83 10.81
C GLY A 286 -14.73 -7.92 12.05
N ASP A 287 -14.42 -6.62 11.89
CA ASP A 287 -14.48 -5.65 12.98
C ASP A 287 -15.93 -5.52 13.55
N ILE A 288 -16.94 -5.48 12.67
CA ILE A 288 -18.34 -5.42 13.10
C ILE A 288 -18.73 -6.70 13.86
N ALA A 289 -18.38 -7.88 13.34
CA ALA A 289 -18.64 -9.14 14.01
C ALA A 289 -18.01 -9.19 15.42
N ARG A 290 -16.79 -8.70 15.55
CA ARG A 290 -16.08 -8.58 16.84
C ARG A 290 -16.78 -7.61 17.78
N ASP A 291 -17.18 -6.42 17.31
CA ASP A 291 -17.88 -5.41 18.10
C ASP A 291 -19.25 -5.92 18.59
N ASP A 292 -19.92 -6.74 17.78
CA ASP A 292 -21.18 -7.41 18.11
C ASP A 292 -20.98 -8.66 18.98
N SER A 293 -19.73 -9.03 19.32
CA SER A 293 -19.38 -10.27 20.03
C SER A 293 -19.95 -11.53 19.36
N ALA A 294 -19.98 -11.54 18.04
CA ALA A 294 -20.47 -12.65 17.23
C ALA A 294 -19.42 -13.77 17.14
N GLU A 295 -19.85 -15.02 17.11
CA GLU A 295 -18.94 -16.17 16.92
C GLU A 295 -18.46 -16.30 15.48
N HIS A 296 -19.25 -15.79 14.51
CA HIS A 296 -18.97 -15.88 13.09
C HIS A 296 -19.16 -14.55 12.36
N VAL A 297 -18.37 -14.34 11.32
CA VAL A 297 -18.61 -13.27 10.34
C VAL A 297 -19.60 -13.78 9.30
N ILE A 298 -20.72 -13.07 9.13
CA ILE A 298 -21.83 -13.44 8.25
C ILE A 298 -22.06 -12.37 7.16
N ASP A 299 -22.84 -12.70 6.15
CA ASP A 299 -23.21 -11.79 5.05
C ASP A 299 -23.76 -10.43 5.51
N GLU A 300 -24.49 -10.41 6.64
CA GLU A 300 -25.04 -9.16 7.16
C GLU A 300 -23.93 -8.20 7.63
N HIS A 301 -22.87 -8.71 8.25
CA HIS A 301 -21.71 -7.90 8.64
C HIS A 301 -21.01 -7.27 7.41
N VAL A 302 -20.97 -8.00 6.29
CA VAL A 302 -20.43 -7.46 5.02
C VAL A 302 -21.29 -6.32 4.50
N ARG A 303 -22.65 -6.46 4.51
CA ARG A 303 -23.55 -5.39 4.07
C ARG A 303 -23.49 -4.15 4.95
N GLN A 304 -23.39 -4.33 6.26
CA GLN A 304 -23.20 -3.24 7.21
C GLN A 304 -21.83 -2.57 7.01
N GLY A 305 -20.77 -3.35 6.83
CA GLY A 305 -19.43 -2.88 6.53
C GLY A 305 -19.40 -2.01 5.27
N ARG A 306 -20.04 -2.49 4.18
CA ARG A 306 -20.17 -1.72 2.95
C ARG A 306 -20.86 -0.37 3.17
N THR A 307 -22.01 -0.38 3.85
CA THR A 307 -22.75 0.85 4.15
C THR A 307 -21.91 1.82 4.99
N SER A 308 -21.13 1.31 5.94
CA SER A 308 -20.23 2.11 6.77
C SER A 308 -19.11 2.76 5.95
N LEU A 309 -18.48 2.01 5.05
CA LEU A 309 -17.41 2.50 4.17
C LEU A 309 -17.94 3.54 3.17
N GLU A 310 -19.10 3.30 2.55
CA GLU A 310 -19.74 4.26 1.64
C GLU A 310 -20.06 5.58 2.35
N ARG A 311 -20.60 5.53 3.58
CA ARG A 311 -20.85 6.73 4.39
C ARG A 311 -19.57 7.48 4.76
N GLY A 312 -18.48 6.75 5.04
CA GLY A 312 -17.15 7.32 5.29
C GLY A 312 -16.67 8.13 4.09
N ARG A 313 -16.67 7.52 2.90
CA ARG A 313 -16.25 8.18 1.65
C ARG A 313 -17.09 9.41 1.31
N ILE A 314 -18.41 9.35 1.48
CA ILE A 314 -19.30 10.51 1.27
C ILE A 314 -18.93 11.63 2.24
N ARG A 315 -18.68 11.31 3.52
CA ARG A 315 -18.31 12.32 4.52
C ARG A 315 -16.96 12.97 4.21
N GLU A 316 -15.96 12.19 3.79
CA GLU A 316 -14.65 12.69 3.37
C GLU A 316 -14.78 13.56 2.12
N GLY A 317 -15.54 13.12 1.11
CA GLY A 317 -15.81 13.88 -0.10
C GLY A 317 -16.50 15.23 0.19
N ILE A 318 -17.47 15.24 1.11
CA ILE A 318 -18.13 16.48 1.56
C ILE A 318 -17.14 17.37 2.34
N GLY A 319 -16.34 16.78 3.23
CA GLY A 319 -15.33 17.51 4.02
C GLY A 319 -14.25 18.18 3.19
N GLY A 320 -13.91 17.61 2.03
CA GLY A 320 -12.96 18.17 1.06
C GLY A 320 -13.52 19.27 0.15
N LEU A 321 -14.83 19.53 0.19
CA LEU A 321 -15.45 20.58 -0.64
C LEU A 321 -15.05 21.97 -0.16
N THR A 322 -14.84 22.87 -1.12
CA THR A 322 -14.68 24.31 -0.84
C THR A 322 -15.96 24.90 -0.24
N GLN A 323 -15.87 26.08 0.42
CA GLN A 323 -17.06 26.77 0.95
C GLN A 323 -18.17 26.94 -0.09
N HIS A 324 -17.84 27.13 -1.37
CA HIS A 324 -18.82 27.22 -2.46
C HIS A 324 -19.45 25.87 -2.78
N GLY A 325 -18.70 24.76 -2.69
CA GLY A 325 -19.21 23.41 -2.86
C GLY A 325 -20.23 23.03 -1.78
N HIS A 326 -20.00 23.43 -0.52
CA HIS A 326 -20.96 23.22 0.59
C HIS A 326 -22.27 24.03 0.46
N LEU A 327 -22.29 25.10 -0.34
CA LEU A 327 -23.49 25.91 -0.56
C LEU A 327 -24.38 25.38 -1.69
N VAL A 328 -23.88 24.46 -2.51
CA VAL A 328 -24.58 23.87 -3.67
C VAL A 328 -25.18 22.50 -3.32
N LEU A 329 -24.70 21.84 -2.30
CA LEU A 329 -25.27 20.61 -1.71
C LEU A 329 -26.35 20.94 -0.69
#